data_2d35eff002e058e8037a85a834b5078c
#
_entry.id   2d35eff002e058e8037a85a834b5078c
#
_cell.length_a   1.000
_cell.length_b   1.000
_cell.length_c   1.000
_cell.angle_alpha   90.00
_cell.angle_beta   90.00
_cell.angle_gamma   90.00
#
_symmetry.space_group_name_H-M   'P 1'
#
loop_
_entity.id
_entity.type
_entity.pdbx_description
1 polymer ?
#
loop_
_entity_poly.entity_id
_entity_poly.type
_entity_poly.pdbx_seq_one_letter_code
_entity_poly.pdbx_strand_id
1 'polypeptide(L)'
;MRTTDNVINGPVYADVPKPAFVPGPAGTHITIRGLTKYFAGWPLYENFDLDIPKHRIVSVFGPNGCGKSTLINMIAGLVPIDAGEILFDGKSLKDTKIGYVFQNYREAMFPWMRTIDNIAYPLKLEGRSKAQVDRRMAELVASFDVKFDLNRYPYELSGGQQQTASIMRALAPEPEVLFLDEPFSALDFEMTLFIREKLQEVFMATGTTMLLVSHDLEEAVYLADQVLLLTKRPTRVAKILPYGDARPRTVDTLSEDSFVRTKKRSLEIFQREVRR
;
A
#
# COMPACT_ATOMS: atom_id res chain seq x y z
N MET A 1 27.55 -31.01 32.48
CA MET A 1 26.83 -29.75 32.76
C MET A 1 25.81 -29.60 31.65
N ARG A 2 24.51 -29.69 31.97
CA ARG A 2 23.42 -29.65 31.00
C ARG A 2 23.01 -28.19 30.81
N THR A 3 23.07 -27.70 29.58
CA THR A 3 22.49 -26.42 29.17
C THR A 3 21.00 -26.65 28.89
N THR A 4 20.14 -26.08 29.69
CA THR A 4 18.70 -26.09 29.55
C THR A 4 18.29 -25.07 28.50
N ASP A 5 17.79 -25.54 27.37
CA ASP A 5 17.08 -24.74 26.36
C ASP A 5 15.77 -24.21 26.98
N ASN A 6 15.71 -22.92 27.23
CA ASN A 6 14.47 -22.22 27.54
C ASN A 6 13.69 -21.94 26.25
N VAL A 7 12.87 -22.90 25.84
CA VAL A 7 11.81 -22.65 24.84
C VAL A 7 10.71 -21.87 25.54
N ILE A 8 10.58 -20.60 25.20
CA ILE A 8 9.45 -19.75 25.64
C ILE A 8 8.23 -20.22 24.85
N ASN A 9 7.42 -21.08 25.46
CA ASN A 9 6.08 -21.40 24.98
C ASN A 9 5.22 -20.15 25.10
N GLY A 10 5.06 -19.39 24.02
CA GLY A 10 4.05 -18.34 23.90
C GLY A 10 2.65 -18.95 23.90
N PRO A 11 1.62 -18.19 24.31
CA PRO A 11 0.25 -18.69 24.33
C PRO A 11 -0.19 -19.11 22.92
N VAL A 12 -0.69 -20.33 22.80
CA VAL A 12 -1.32 -20.86 21.60
C VAL A 12 -2.62 -20.09 21.40
N TYR A 13 -2.63 -19.11 20.52
CA TYR A 13 -3.85 -18.46 20.08
C TYR A 13 -4.54 -19.39 19.09
N ALA A 14 -5.71 -19.89 19.47
CA ALA A 14 -6.57 -20.68 18.60
C ALA A 14 -6.87 -19.88 17.33
N ASP A 15 -6.68 -20.52 16.19
CA ASP A 15 -7.02 -20.05 14.86
C ASP A 15 -8.54 -19.87 14.77
N VAL A 16 -9.05 -18.69 15.09
CA VAL A 16 -10.43 -18.30 14.76
C VAL A 16 -10.37 -17.67 13.39
N PRO A 17 -10.82 -18.34 12.32
CA PRO A 17 -10.83 -17.75 10.99
C PRO A 17 -11.74 -16.53 11.03
N LYS A 18 -11.16 -15.32 10.89
CA LYS A 18 -11.95 -14.12 10.63
C LYS A 18 -12.70 -14.34 9.32
N PRO A 19 -14.01 -14.07 9.25
CA PRO A 19 -14.74 -14.20 8.00
C PRO A 19 -14.05 -13.32 6.94
N ALA A 20 -13.78 -13.89 5.77
CA ALA A 20 -13.19 -13.17 4.66
C ALA A 20 -14.08 -11.97 4.31
N PHE A 21 -13.47 -10.80 4.20
CA PHE A 21 -14.16 -9.59 3.75
C PHE A 21 -14.68 -9.82 2.31
N VAL A 22 -16.01 -9.74 2.13
CA VAL A 22 -16.64 -9.75 0.81
C VAL A 22 -16.95 -8.31 0.43
N PRO A 23 -16.27 -7.75 -0.60
CA PRO A 23 -16.52 -6.38 -1.04
C PRO A 23 -17.97 -6.23 -1.51
N GLY A 24 -18.76 -5.40 -0.81
CA GLY A 24 -20.05 -4.94 -1.28
C GLY A 24 -19.94 -3.98 -2.49
N PRO A 25 -21.06 -3.45 -3.01
CA PRO A 25 -21.02 -2.39 -4.02
C PRO A 25 -20.21 -1.21 -3.47
N ALA A 26 -19.14 -0.83 -4.17
CA ALA A 26 -18.19 0.15 -3.70
C ALA A 26 -18.76 1.57 -3.80
N GLY A 27 -19.01 2.21 -2.66
CA GLY A 27 -19.10 3.67 -2.59
C GLY A 27 -17.75 4.34 -2.83
N THR A 28 -17.73 5.64 -3.03
CA THR A 28 -16.49 6.43 -3.11
C THR A 28 -15.88 6.57 -1.72
N HIS A 29 -14.60 6.24 -1.57
CA HIS A 29 -13.87 6.45 -0.31
C HIS A 29 -13.10 7.78 -0.34
N ILE A 30 -12.39 8.05 -1.44
CA ILE A 30 -11.63 9.29 -1.59
C ILE A 30 -12.21 10.05 -2.78
N THR A 31 -12.63 11.27 -2.51
CA THR A 31 -13.14 12.22 -3.51
C THR A 31 -12.12 13.32 -3.71
N ILE A 32 -11.68 13.52 -4.95
CA ILE A 32 -10.75 14.60 -5.33
C ILE A 32 -11.50 15.50 -6.31
N ARG A 33 -11.54 16.83 -6.04
CA ARG A 33 -12.21 17.79 -6.91
C ARG A 33 -11.33 19.01 -7.13
N GLY A 34 -11.17 19.39 -8.40
CA GLY A 34 -10.43 20.58 -8.82
C GLY A 34 -8.96 20.60 -8.37
N LEU A 35 -8.37 19.44 -8.10
CA LEU A 35 -7.00 19.34 -7.61
C LEU A 35 -6.04 20.02 -8.57
N THR A 36 -5.31 21.00 -8.06
CA THR A 36 -4.33 21.76 -8.83
C THR A 36 -2.99 21.76 -8.08
N LYS A 37 -1.91 21.51 -8.82
CA LYS A 37 -0.54 21.52 -8.30
C LYS A 37 0.44 22.00 -9.35
N TYR A 38 1.25 23.01 -8.96
CA TYR A 38 2.34 23.52 -9.78
C TYR A 38 3.69 23.20 -9.13
N PHE A 39 4.70 22.98 -9.98
CA PHE A 39 6.10 22.95 -9.58
C PHE A 39 6.92 23.88 -10.49
N ALA A 40 7.65 24.82 -9.88
CA ALA A 40 8.43 25.84 -10.59
C ALA A 40 7.64 26.56 -11.70
N GLY A 41 6.35 26.85 -11.44
CA GLY A 41 5.46 27.53 -12.40
C GLY A 41 4.82 26.63 -13.45
N TRP A 42 5.17 25.35 -13.51
CA TRP A 42 4.60 24.40 -14.46
C TRP A 42 3.51 23.55 -13.83
N PRO A 43 2.35 23.38 -14.50
CA PRO A 43 1.27 22.57 -13.97
C PRO A 43 1.67 21.08 -13.99
N LEU A 44 1.60 20.44 -12.83
CA LEU A 44 1.63 18.99 -12.71
C LEU A 44 0.22 18.44 -12.83
N TYR A 45 -0.70 18.98 -12.03
CA TYR A 45 -2.13 18.75 -12.07
C TYR A 45 -2.87 20.07 -12.20
N GLU A 46 -3.93 20.10 -13.00
CA GLU A 46 -4.74 21.28 -13.25
C GLU A 46 -6.22 20.89 -13.34
N ASN A 47 -7.02 21.33 -12.37
CA ASN A 47 -8.44 21.00 -12.25
C ASN A 47 -8.70 19.47 -12.37
N PHE A 48 -7.95 18.67 -11.61
CA PHE A 48 -7.97 17.21 -11.69
C PHE A 48 -9.03 16.66 -10.72
N ASP A 49 -9.94 15.85 -11.27
CA ASP A 49 -10.97 15.14 -10.53
C ASP A 49 -10.71 13.64 -10.55
N LEU A 50 -10.96 12.97 -9.39
CA LEU A 50 -10.83 11.52 -9.28
C LEU A 50 -11.68 11.01 -8.11
N ASP A 51 -12.32 9.86 -8.31
CA ASP A 51 -12.99 9.10 -7.26
C ASP A 51 -12.28 7.75 -7.07
N ILE A 52 -11.86 7.47 -5.84
CA ILE A 52 -11.29 6.19 -5.45
C ILE A 52 -12.35 5.38 -4.70
N PRO A 53 -12.70 4.19 -5.18
CA PRO A 53 -13.72 3.38 -4.56
C PRO A 53 -13.25 2.81 -3.20
N LYS A 54 -14.19 2.68 -2.27
CA LYS A 54 -13.97 2.06 -0.97
C LYS A 54 -13.74 0.56 -1.12
N HIS A 55 -12.87 0.01 -0.25
CA HIS A 55 -12.62 -1.43 -0.20
C HIS A 55 -12.16 -1.99 -1.54
N ARG A 56 -11.25 -1.29 -2.20
CA ARG A 56 -10.59 -1.71 -3.44
C ARG A 56 -9.10 -1.43 -3.38
N ILE A 57 -8.36 -2.23 -4.13
CA ILE A 57 -6.96 -1.92 -4.45
C ILE A 57 -6.96 -1.19 -5.79
N VAL A 58 -6.54 0.07 -5.79
CA VAL A 58 -6.41 0.88 -7.01
C VAL A 58 -4.92 1.08 -7.30
N SER A 59 -4.45 0.59 -8.44
CA SER A 59 -3.09 0.88 -8.89
C SER A 59 -3.04 2.12 -9.76
N VAL A 60 -2.02 2.95 -9.55
CA VAL A 60 -1.75 4.16 -10.32
C VAL A 60 -0.55 3.90 -11.23
N PHE A 61 -0.78 3.88 -12.53
CA PHE A 61 0.23 3.63 -13.54
C PHE A 61 0.28 4.77 -14.57
N GLY A 62 1.45 5.09 -15.09
CA GLY A 62 1.63 6.17 -16.06
C GLY A 62 3.09 6.50 -16.30
N PRO A 63 3.41 7.43 -17.22
CA PRO A 63 4.78 7.80 -17.59
C PRO A 63 5.61 8.25 -16.39
N ASN A 64 6.94 8.07 -16.50
CA ASN A 64 7.84 8.60 -15.48
C ASN A 64 7.72 10.12 -15.41
N GLY A 65 7.71 10.63 -14.17
CA GLY A 65 7.58 12.07 -13.93
C GLY A 65 6.17 12.63 -14.13
N CYS A 66 5.14 11.83 -14.46
CA CYS A 66 3.77 12.34 -14.56
C CYS A 66 3.14 12.67 -13.20
N GLY A 67 3.78 12.35 -12.09
CA GLY A 67 3.29 12.75 -10.75
C GLY A 67 2.57 11.67 -9.96
N LYS A 68 2.74 10.38 -10.25
CA LYS A 68 2.09 9.27 -9.51
C LYS A 68 2.33 9.35 -8.00
N SER A 69 3.59 9.36 -7.57
CA SER A 69 3.96 9.51 -6.15
C SER A 69 3.50 10.86 -5.59
N THR A 70 3.55 11.93 -6.39
CA THR A 70 3.04 13.24 -5.97
C THR A 70 1.53 13.19 -5.70
N LEU A 71 0.75 12.47 -6.52
CA LEU A 71 -0.69 12.31 -6.31
C LEU A 71 -0.98 11.65 -4.96
N ILE A 72 -0.37 10.49 -4.68
CA ILE A 72 -0.62 9.82 -3.40
C ILE A 72 -0.06 10.61 -2.21
N ASN A 73 1.05 11.35 -2.39
CA ASN A 73 1.59 12.26 -1.37
C ASN A 73 0.64 13.44 -1.08
N MET A 74 -0.02 14.00 -2.10
CA MET A 74 -1.04 15.03 -1.90
C MET A 74 -2.28 14.46 -1.19
N ILE A 75 -2.74 13.27 -1.60
CA ILE A 75 -3.87 12.59 -0.95
C ILE A 75 -3.54 12.28 0.52
N ALA A 76 -2.33 11.83 0.81
CA ALA A 76 -1.86 11.56 2.17
C ALA A 76 -1.51 12.83 2.99
N GLY A 77 -1.65 14.03 2.41
CA GLY A 77 -1.34 15.28 3.09
C GLY A 77 0.16 15.57 3.29
N LEU A 78 1.04 14.79 2.65
CA LEU A 78 2.50 14.97 2.73
C LEU A 78 3.00 16.10 1.82
N VAL A 79 2.27 16.37 0.74
CA VAL A 79 2.52 17.48 -0.19
C VAL A 79 1.27 18.35 -0.23
N PRO A 80 1.39 19.68 0.02
CA PRO A 80 0.24 20.57 -0.05
C PRO A 80 -0.25 20.72 -1.49
N ILE A 81 -1.57 20.79 -1.66
CA ILE A 81 -2.23 21.17 -2.91
C ILE A 81 -2.27 22.70 -3.04
N ASP A 82 -2.31 23.21 -4.28
CA ASP A 82 -2.37 24.66 -4.53
C ASP A 82 -3.84 25.14 -4.67
N ALA A 83 -4.75 24.23 -5.15
CA ALA A 83 -6.20 24.44 -5.17
C ALA A 83 -6.94 23.13 -5.22
N GLY A 84 -8.26 23.16 -4.99
CA GLY A 84 -9.14 22.00 -4.96
C GLY A 84 -9.35 21.45 -3.56
N GLU A 85 -9.93 20.26 -3.47
CA GLU A 85 -10.17 19.58 -2.21
C GLU A 85 -10.00 18.05 -2.33
N ILE A 86 -9.67 17.42 -1.21
CA ILE A 86 -9.56 15.95 -1.06
C ILE A 86 -10.33 15.56 0.20
N LEU A 87 -11.33 14.69 0.02
CA LEU A 87 -12.18 14.22 1.10
C LEU A 87 -12.16 12.69 1.19
N PHE A 88 -12.27 12.17 2.42
CA PHE A 88 -12.34 10.76 2.76
C PHE A 88 -13.73 10.47 3.36
N ASP A 89 -14.57 9.70 2.68
CA ASP A 89 -15.98 9.52 3.09
C ASP A 89 -16.68 10.87 3.39
N GLY A 90 -16.36 11.93 2.62
CA GLY A 90 -16.87 13.28 2.84
C GLY A 90 -16.23 14.05 4.00
N LYS A 91 -15.20 13.50 4.64
CA LYS A 91 -14.48 14.10 5.79
C LYS A 91 -13.08 14.55 5.40
N SER A 92 -12.44 15.33 6.25
CA SER A 92 -11.05 15.72 6.06
C SER A 92 -10.09 14.58 6.40
N LEU A 93 -8.85 14.64 5.88
CA LEU A 93 -7.79 13.68 6.19
C LEU A 93 -7.53 13.53 7.71
N LYS A 94 -7.76 14.59 8.51
CA LYS A 94 -7.52 14.57 9.96
C LYS A 94 -8.41 13.57 10.70
N ASP A 95 -9.55 13.22 10.10
CA ASP A 95 -10.54 12.30 10.68
C ASP A 95 -10.41 10.88 10.11
N THR A 96 -9.35 10.61 9.33
CA THR A 96 -9.13 9.33 8.64
C THR A 96 -7.80 8.74 9.05
N LYS A 97 -7.80 7.46 9.39
CA LYS A 97 -6.56 6.72 9.66
C LYS A 97 -5.93 6.27 8.34
N ILE A 98 -4.73 6.75 8.10
CA ILE A 98 -3.95 6.33 6.93
C ILE A 98 -2.68 5.59 7.32
N GLY A 99 -2.28 4.64 6.48
CA GLY A 99 -0.94 4.04 6.48
C GLY A 99 -0.18 4.44 5.24
N TYR A 100 1.12 4.62 5.35
CA TYR A 100 1.96 4.97 4.20
C TYR A 100 3.24 4.13 4.17
N VAL A 101 3.47 3.46 3.05
CA VAL A 101 4.71 2.73 2.72
C VAL A 101 5.46 3.54 1.68
N PHE A 102 6.61 4.08 2.07
CA PHE A 102 7.43 4.94 1.22
C PHE A 102 8.30 4.13 0.24
N GLN A 103 8.55 4.67 -0.94
CA GLN A 103 9.44 4.09 -1.94
C GLN A 103 10.83 3.80 -1.36
N ASN A 104 11.39 4.76 -0.61
CA ASN A 104 12.64 4.57 0.11
C ASN A 104 12.38 4.09 1.55
N TYR A 105 12.00 2.83 1.69
CA TYR A 105 11.71 2.21 2.99
C TYR A 105 12.89 2.25 3.96
N ARG A 106 14.13 2.28 3.45
CA ARG A 106 15.35 2.34 4.27
C ARG A 106 15.46 3.64 5.04
N GLU A 107 15.10 4.76 4.42
CA GLU A 107 15.08 6.08 5.04
C GLU A 107 13.82 6.33 5.87
N ALA A 108 12.76 5.57 5.63
CA ALA A 108 11.51 5.71 6.36
C ALA A 108 11.56 5.17 7.79
N MET A 109 12.46 4.24 8.09
CA MET A 109 12.63 3.68 9.44
C MET A 109 13.54 4.57 10.28
N PHE A 110 13.26 4.69 11.58
CA PHE A 110 14.13 5.39 12.53
C PHE A 110 15.37 4.53 12.86
N PRO A 111 16.58 4.88 12.39
CA PRO A 111 17.76 4.02 12.52
C PRO A 111 18.24 3.84 13.96
N TRP A 112 17.86 4.75 14.86
CA TRP A 112 18.19 4.70 16.29
C TRP A 112 17.22 3.89 17.14
N MET A 113 16.14 3.38 16.56
CA MET A 113 15.14 2.56 17.23
C MET A 113 15.23 1.11 16.75
N ARG A 114 14.98 0.14 17.64
CA ARG A 114 14.85 -1.26 17.24
C ARG A 114 13.67 -1.44 16.29
N THR A 115 13.72 -2.45 15.45
CA THR A 115 12.68 -2.69 14.44
C THR A 115 11.30 -2.88 15.08
N ILE A 116 11.22 -3.62 16.19
CA ILE A 116 9.97 -3.79 16.94
C ILE A 116 9.39 -2.45 17.42
N ASP A 117 10.24 -1.55 17.89
CA ASP A 117 9.81 -0.22 18.35
C ASP A 117 9.40 0.68 17.18
N ASN A 118 10.06 0.56 16.03
CA ASN A 118 9.66 1.23 14.80
C ASN A 118 8.24 0.84 14.38
N ILE A 119 7.93 -0.48 14.39
CA ILE A 119 6.60 -1.00 14.02
C ILE A 119 5.55 -0.55 15.04
N ALA A 120 5.88 -0.60 16.33
CA ALA A 120 4.96 -0.23 17.41
C ALA A 120 4.80 1.29 17.58
N TYR A 121 5.66 2.12 16.97
CA TYR A 121 5.69 3.56 17.19
C TYR A 121 4.35 4.27 16.91
N PRO A 122 3.64 4.01 15.81
CA PRO A 122 2.33 4.63 15.57
C PRO A 122 1.30 4.31 16.65
N LEU A 123 1.31 3.09 17.19
CA LEU A 123 0.40 2.68 18.27
C LEU A 123 0.66 3.45 19.57
N LYS A 124 1.94 3.71 19.86
CA LYS A 124 2.36 4.51 21.03
C LYS A 124 1.92 5.97 20.87
N LEU A 125 1.99 6.52 19.65
CA LEU A 125 1.50 7.89 19.35
C LEU A 125 -0.02 8.00 19.49
N GLU A 126 -0.78 6.93 19.17
CA GLU A 126 -2.22 6.86 19.42
C GLU A 126 -2.57 6.73 20.92
N GLY A 127 -1.58 6.63 21.82
CA GLY A 127 -1.81 6.47 23.25
C GLY A 127 -2.34 5.09 23.66
N ARG A 128 -2.15 4.06 22.83
CA ARG A 128 -2.58 2.69 23.14
C ARG A 128 -1.84 2.16 24.37
N SER A 129 -2.54 1.44 25.23
CA SER A 129 -1.92 0.77 26.39
C SER A 129 -0.92 -0.29 25.95
N LYS A 130 0.03 -0.63 26.84
CA LYS A 130 1.03 -1.66 26.58
C LYS A 130 0.40 -2.97 26.11
N ALA A 131 -0.69 -3.41 26.78
CA ALA A 131 -1.39 -4.65 26.42
C ALA A 131 -2.01 -4.59 25.00
N GLN A 132 -2.52 -3.43 24.58
CA GLN A 132 -3.04 -3.24 23.23
C GLN A 132 -1.92 -3.25 22.19
N VAL A 133 -0.79 -2.61 22.48
CA VAL A 133 0.41 -2.64 21.62
C VAL A 133 0.92 -4.07 21.49
N ASP A 134 1.14 -4.78 22.61
CA ASP A 134 1.67 -6.14 22.60
C ASP A 134 0.78 -7.10 21.79
N ARG A 135 -0.55 -7.01 21.98
CA ARG A 135 -1.52 -7.80 21.20
C ARG A 135 -1.43 -7.50 19.71
N ARG A 136 -1.43 -6.21 19.31
CA ARG A 136 -1.37 -5.82 17.91
C ARG A 136 -0.06 -6.24 17.25
N MET A 137 1.04 -6.14 17.97
CA MET A 137 2.35 -6.61 17.51
C MET A 137 2.35 -8.14 17.28
N ALA A 138 1.76 -8.92 18.18
CA ALA A 138 1.64 -10.36 18.02
C ALA A 138 0.80 -10.73 16.78
N GLU A 139 -0.31 -10.02 16.53
CA GLU A 139 -1.14 -10.21 15.33
C GLU A 139 -0.35 -9.93 14.05
N LEU A 140 0.40 -8.83 14.00
CA LEU A 140 1.21 -8.47 12.83
C LEU A 140 2.34 -9.48 12.59
N VAL A 141 3.05 -9.90 13.64
CA VAL A 141 4.11 -10.91 13.55
C VAL A 141 3.57 -12.22 12.98
N ALA A 142 2.40 -12.66 13.46
CA ALA A 142 1.75 -13.87 12.97
C ALA A 142 1.28 -13.72 11.50
N SER A 143 0.63 -12.60 11.14
CA SER A 143 0.13 -12.35 9.78
C SER A 143 1.24 -12.31 8.73
N PHE A 144 2.41 -11.77 9.09
CA PHE A 144 3.56 -11.67 8.18
C PHE A 144 4.53 -12.86 8.30
N ASP A 145 4.21 -13.88 9.11
CA ASP A 145 5.09 -15.04 9.34
C ASP A 145 6.56 -14.62 9.58
N VAL A 146 6.75 -13.64 10.50
CA VAL A 146 8.05 -13.02 10.72
C VAL A 146 9.03 -14.03 11.33
N LYS A 147 10.12 -14.34 10.60
CA LYS A 147 11.16 -15.30 11.01
C LYS A 147 12.49 -14.64 11.35
N PHE A 148 12.55 -13.32 11.35
CA PHE A 148 13.76 -12.57 11.69
C PHE A 148 13.61 -11.85 13.04
N ASP A 149 14.74 -11.55 13.67
CA ASP A 149 14.75 -10.90 14.98
C ASP A 149 14.38 -9.41 14.87
N LEU A 150 13.21 -9.05 15.40
CA LEU A 150 12.70 -7.68 15.45
C LEU A 150 13.43 -6.81 16.48
N ASN A 151 14.28 -7.37 17.37
CA ASN A 151 15.09 -6.57 18.29
C ASN A 151 16.33 -5.97 17.61
N ARG A 152 16.64 -6.36 16.38
CA ARG A 152 17.71 -5.75 15.59
C ARG A 152 17.33 -4.34 15.14
N TYR A 153 18.35 -3.52 14.88
CA TYR A 153 18.15 -2.22 14.27
C TYR A 153 17.85 -2.35 12.77
N PRO A 154 17.16 -1.39 12.13
CA PRO A 154 16.81 -1.47 10.71
C PRO A 154 18.01 -1.74 9.79
N TYR A 155 19.15 -1.12 10.04
CA TYR A 155 20.37 -1.28 9.24
C TYR A 155 21.03 -2.66 9.36
N GLU A 156 20.64 -3.48 10.33
CA GLU A 156 21.11 -4.87 10.51
C GLU A 156 20.22 -5.88 9.76
N LEU A 157 19.11 -5.43 9.17
CA LEU A 157 18.17 -6.25 8.43
C LEU A 157 18.46 -6.25 6.93
N SER A 158 18.11 -7.34 6.23
CA SER A 158 18.09 -7.35 4.76
C SER A 158 17.06 -6.36 4.21
N GLY A 159 17.18 -5.99 2.92
CA GLY A 159 16.23 -5.08 2.28
C GLY A 159 14.79 -5.56 2.37
N GLY A 160 14.54 -6.85 2.11
CA GLY A 160 13.20 -7.43 2.21
C GLY A 160 12.64 -7.44 3.65
N GLN A 161 13.50 -7.70 4.65
CA GLN A 161 13.10 -7.62 6.07
C GLN A 161 12.76 -6.17 6.48
N GLN A 162 13.53 -5.19 5.99
CA GLN A 162 13.23 -3.77 6.22
C GLN A 162 11.90 -3.38 5.57
N GLN A 163 11.65 -3.83 4.34
CA GLN A 163 10.39 -3.57 3.64
C GLN A 163 9.20 -4.20 4.37
N THR A 164 9.33 -5.46 4.80
CA THR A 164 8.31 -6.13 5.62
C THR A 164 8.01 -5.32 6.88
N ALA A 165 9.03 -4.89 7.60
CA ALA A 165 8.87 -4.07 8.80
C ALA A 165 8.22 -2.70 8.51
N SER A 166 8.53 -2.07 7.36
CA SER A 166 7.91 -0.83 6.91
C SER A 166 6.41 -1.00 6.65
N ILE A 167 6.04 -2.09 5.98
CA ILE A 167 4.62 -2.42 5.73
C ILE A 167 3.89 -2.72 7.04
N MET A 168 4.49 -3.52 7.93
CA MET A 168 3.91 -3.80 9.26
C MET A 168 3.68 -2.50 10.05
N ARG A 169 4.63 -1.56 10.01
CA ARG A 169 4.49 -0.25 10.67
C ARG A 169 3.32 0.56 10.10
N ALA A 170 3.18 0.58 8.77
CA ALA A 170 2.07 1.28 8.11
C ALA A 170 0.70 0.64 8.44
N LEU A 171 0.66 -0.68 8.66
CA LEU A 171 -0.54 -1.43 9.01
C LEU A 171 -0.84 -1.46 10.52
N ALA A 172 0.13 -1.11 11.36
CA ALA A 172 -0.01 -1.19 12.81
C ALA A 172 -1.25 -0.42 13.34
N PRO A 173 -1.52 0.83 12.91
CA PRO A 173 -2.68 1.61 13.39
C PRO A 173 -4.02 1.14 12.82
N GLU A 174 -4.08 0.06 12.04
CA GLU A 174 -5.30 -0.44 11.37
C GLU A 174 -5.91 0.63 10.44
N PRO A 175 -5.17 1.06 9.40
CA PRO A 175 -5.59 2.18 8.58
C PRO A 175 -6.83 1.86 7.73
N GLU A 176 -7.66 2.87 7.48
CA GLU A 176 -8.77 2.82 6.53
C GLU A 176 -8.27 2.87 5.08
N VAL A 177 -7.17 3.62 4.87
CA VAL A 177 -6.50 3.75 3.58
C VAL A 177 -5.01 3.45 3.73
N LEU A 178 -4.47 2.60 2.87
CA LEU A 178 -3.06 2.27 2.78
C LEU A 178 -2.48 2.78 1.46
N PHE A 179 -1.50 3.67 1.55
CA PHE A 179 -0.71 4.13 0.41
C PHE A 179 0.55 3.30 0.28
N LEU A 180 0.84 2.86 -0.94
CA LEU A 180 1.96 2.00 -1.30
C LEU A 180 2.71 2.65 -2.46
N ASP A 181 3.82 3.34 -2.17
CA ASP A 181 4.64 3.99 -3.19
C ASP A 181 5.78 3.07 -3.61
N GLU A 182 5.63 2.42 -4.76
CA GLU A 182 6.58 1.46 -5.33
C GLU A 182 7.08 0.40 -4.31
N PRO A 183 6.17 -0.31 -3.62
CA PRO A 183 6.52 -1.16 -2.48
C PRO A 183 7.40 -2.36 -2.82
N PHE A 184 7.58 -2.68 -4.11
CA PHE A 184 8.38 -3.81 -4.59
C PHE A 184 9.74 -3.39 -5.15
N SER A 185 10.00 -2.08 -5.26
CA SER A 185 11.26 -1.60 -5.82
C SER A 185 12.46 -2.06 -4.97
N ALA A 186 13.53 -2.50 -5.62
CA ALA A 186 14.76 -3.01 -5.02
C ALA A 186 14.58 -4.30 -4.18
N LEU A 187 13.49 -5.06 -4.35
CA LEU A 187 13.32 -6.39 -3.81
C LEU A 187 13.69 -7.46 -4.85
N ASP A 188 14.20 -8.59 -4.38
CA ASP A 188 14.34 -9.78 -5.21
C ASP A 188 12.96 -10.40 -5.54
N PHE A 189 12.97 -11.37 -6.45
CA PHE A 189 11.74 -11.99 -6.93
C PHE A 189 10.96 -12.71 -5.82
N GLU A 190 11.65 -13.43 -4.93
CA GLU A 190 11.03 -14.18 -3.82
C GLU A 190 10.33 -13.23 -2.84
N MET A 191 11.01 -12.16 -2.43
CA MET A 191 10.42 -11.14 -1.56
C MET A 191 9.27 -10.39 -2.22
N THR A 192 9.34 -10.13 -3.52
CA THR A 192 8.23 -9.52 -4.26
C THR A 192 6.99 -10.40 -4.21
N LEU A 193 7.12 -11.71 -4.45
CA LEU A 193 6.01 -12.65 -4.34
C LEU A 193 5.44 -12.69 -2.92
N PHE A 194 6.30 -12.79 -1.92
CA PHE A 194 5.91 -12.79 -0.51
C PHE A 194 5.11 -11.52 -0.14
N ILE A 195 5.60 -10.34 -0.47
CA ILE A 195 4.90 -9.08 -0.16
C ILE A 195 3.57 -8.97 -0.91
N ARG A 196 3.51 -9.40 -2.18
CA ARG A 196 2.26 -9.44 -2.96
C ARG A 196 1.20 -10.32 -2.29
N GLU A 197 1.59 -11.50 -1.83
CA GLU A 197 0.71 -12.43 -1.10
C GLU A 197 0.22 -11.78 0.21
N LYS A 198 1.12 -11.25 1.02
CA LYS A 198 0.77 -10.62 2.31
C LYS A 198 -0.14 -9.41 2.16
N LEU A 199 0.05 -8.58 1.14
CA LEU A 199 -0.86 -7.46 0.86
C LEU A 199 -2.26 -7.95 0.45
N GLN A 200 -2.37 -9.03 -0.30
CA GLN A 200 -3.67 -9.64 -0.63
C GLN A 200 -4.35 -10.22 0.62
N GLU A 201 -3.60 -10.95 1.47
CA GLU A 201 -4.11 -11.49 2.73
C GLU A 201 -4.66 -10.37 3.64
N VAL A 202 -3.90 -9.29 3.81
CA VAL A 202 -4.34 -8.12 4.57
C VAL A 202 -5.61 -7.51 3.97
N PHE A 203 -5.64 -7.32 2.64
CA PHE A 203 -6.81 -6.79 1.96
C PHE A 203 -8.05 -7.67 2.18
N MET A 204 -7.93 -8.99 1.99
CA MET A 204 -9.03 -9.94 2.19
C MET A 204 -9.50 -10.00 3.64
N ALA A 205 -8.61 -9.78 4.59
CA ALA A 205 -8.94 -9.81 6.01
C ALA A 205 -9.60 -8.52 6.51
N THR A 206 -9.22 -7.36 5.96
CA THR A 206 -9.58 -6.04 6.51
C THR A 206 -10.48 -5.20 5.61
N GLY A 207 -10.42 -5.43 4.30
CA GLY A 207 -11.06 -4.54 3.33
C GLY A 207 -10.46 -3.15 3.27
N THR A 208 -9.24 -2.93 3.77
CA THR A 208 -8.53 -1.65 3.71
C THR A 208 -8.44 -1.16 2.26
N THR A 209 -8.85 0.08 2.00
CA THR A 209 -8.66 0.67 0.66
C THR A 209 -7.17 0.89 0.42
N MET A 210 -6.66 0.42 -0.73
CA MET A 210 -5.22 0.53 -1.03
C MET A 210 -5.01 1.33 -2.33
N LEU A 211 -4.08 2.30 -2.28
CA LEU A 211 -3.58 2.97 -3.47
C LEU A 211 -2.12 2.55 -3.68
N LEU A 212 -1.88 1.88 -4.81
CA LEU A 212 -0.57 1.35 -5.18
C LEU A 212 0.00 2.13 -6.35
N VAL A 213 1.17 2.70 -6.19
CA VAL A 213 2.00 3.15 -7.32
C VAL A 213 2.99 2.06 -7.66
N SER A 214 3.07 1.66 -8.93
CA SER A 214 4.12 0.79 -9.44
C SER A 214 4.61 1.30 -10.80
N HIS A 215 5.87 1.08 -11.09
CA HIS A 215 6.44 1.27 -12.43
C HIS A 215 6.38 -0.03 -13.25
N ASP A 216 6.04 -1.15 -12.65
CA ASP A 216 5.79 -2.43 -13.33
C ASP A 216 4.29 -2.63 -13.55
N LEU A 217 3.91 -2.78 -14.82
CA LEU A 217 2.51 -2.93 -15.22
C LEU A 217 1.93 -4.28 -14.76
N GLU A 218 2.75 -5.32 -14.68
CA GLU A 218 2.32 -6.63 -14.20
C GLU A 218 1.92 -6.56 -12.73
N GLU A 219 2.74 -5.93 -11.90
CA GLU A 219 2.42 -5.68 -10.49
C GLU A 219 1.16 -4.85 -10.33
N ALA A 220 1.04 -3.77 -11.13
CA ALA A 220 -0.11 -2.88 -11.10
C ALA A 220 -1.41 -3.60 -11.41
N VAL A 221 -1.43 -4.51 -12.39
CA VAL A 221 -2.62 -5.30 -12.75
C VAL A 221 -2.85 -6.42 -11.74
N TYR A 222 -1.78 -7.13 -11.34
CA TYR A 222 -1.88 -8.32 -10.48
C TYR A 222 -2.56 -8.02 -9.14
N LEU A 223 -2.24 -6.90 -8.50
CA LEU A 223 -2.82 -6.56 -7.20
C LEU A 223 -4.12 -5.79 -7.29
N ALA A 224 -4.35 -5.03 -8.35
CA ALA A 224 -5.42 -4.06 -8.39
C ALA A 224 -6.79 -4.66 -8.73
N ASP A 225 -7.84 -4.03 -8.20
CA ASP A 225 -9.22 -4.19 -8.69
C ASP A 225 -9.51 -3.17 -9.79
N GLN A 226 -8.72 -2.08 -9.83
CA GLN A 226 -8.77 -1.05 -10.88
C GLN A 226 -7.38 -0.52 -11.17
N VAL A 227 -7.04 -0.38 -12.46
CA VAL A 227 -5.81 0.27 -12.92
C VAL A 227 -6.16 1.67 -13.40
N LEU A 228 -5.69 2.68 -12.66
CA LEU A 228 -5.76 4.09 -13.01
C LEU A 228 -4.58 4.45 -13.91
N LEU A 229 -4.83 4.73 -15.18
CA LEU A 229 -3.82 5.13 -16.15
C LEU A 229 -3.78 6.64 -16.26
N LEU A 230 -2.60 7.23 -16.06
CA LEU A 230 -2.36 8.67 -16.12
C LEU A 230 -1.63 9.07 -17.42
N THR A 231 -1.87 10.32 -17.87
CA THR A 231 -1.20 10.94 -19.01
C THR A 231 0.17 11.53 -18.62
N LYS A 232 0.91 12.07 -19.59
CA LYS A 232 1.98 13.05 -19.33
C LYS A 232 1.42 14.34 -18.73
N ARG A 233 2.31 15.22 -18.29
CA ARG A 233 1.96 16.55 -17.77
C ARG A 233 1.39 17.47 -18.86
N PRO A 234 0.40 18.28 -18.52
CA PRO A 234 -0.44 18.31 -17.32
C PRO A 234 -1.21 17.00 -17.16
N THR A 235 -1.07 16.38 -15.98
CA THR A 235 -1.51 15.02 -15.73
C THR A 235 -3.03 14.93 -15.64
N ARG A 236 -3.61 13.98 -16.35
CA ARG A 236 -5.03 13.67 -16.38
C ARG A 236 -5.25 12.18 -16.29
N VAL A 237 -6.47 11.78 -16.00
CA VAL A 237 -6.89 10.37 -16.11
C VAL A 237 -7.03 10.01 -17.58
N ALA A 238 -6.16 9.15 -18.08
CA ALA A 238 -6.27 8.61 -19.44
C ALA A 238 -7.38 7.55 -19.51
N LYS A 239 -7.42 6.64 -18.52
CA LYS A 239 -8.43 5.60 -18.40
C LYS A 239 -8.39 4.96 -17.02
N ILE A 240 -9.55 4.47 -16.57
CA ILE A 240 -9.66 3.54 -15.45
C ILE A 240 -10.09 2.20 -16.02
N LEU A 241 -9.31 1.15 -15.79
CA LEU A 241 -9.60 -0.20 -16.25
C LEU A 241 -9.96 -1.07 -15.05
N PRO A 242 -11.18 -1.59 -14.95
CA PRO A 242 -11.53 -2.55 -13.91
C PRO A 242 -10.85 -3.89 -14.21
N TYR A 243 -10.44 -4.56 -13.13
CA TYR A 243 -9.94 -5.93 -13.15
C TYR A 243 -10.55 -6.68 -11.96
N GLY A 244 -11.55 -7.52 -12.22
CA GLY A 244 -12.45 -8.08 -11.22
C GLY A 244 -12.23 -9.55 -10.90
N ASP A 245 -11.07 -10.14 -11.27
CA ASP A 245 -10.79 -11.55 -10.98
C ASP A 245 -10.71 -11.79 -9.48
N ALA A 246 -11.16 -12.98 -9.08
CA ALA A 246 -11.25 -13.39 -7.69
C ALA A 246 -9.88 -13.35 -6.98
N ARG A 247 -9.91 -13.25 -5.66
CA ARG A 247 -8.73 -13.37 -4.77
C ARG A 247 -8.81 -14.66 -3.96
N PRO A 248 -7.70 -15.26 -3.52
CA PRO A 248 -6.33 -14.81 -3.74
C PRO A 248 -5.88 -15.03 -5.19
N ARG A 249 -5.15 -14.08 -5.74
CA ARG A 249 -4.48 -14.23 -7.04
C ARG A 249 -3.14 -14.90 -6.82
N THR A 250 -2.86 -15.91 -7.63
CA THR A 250 -1.65 -16.71 -7.56
C THR A 250 -0.80 -16.54 -8.83
N VAL A 251 0.32 -17.22 -8.91
CA VAL A 251 1.15 -17.22 -10.13
C VAL A 251 0.35 -17.65 -11.37
N ASP A 252 -0.62 -18.55 -11.20
CA ASP A 252 -1.48 -19.02 -12.32
C ASP A 252 -2.31 -17.87 -12.91
N THR A 253 -2.71 -16.89 -12.09
CA THR A 253 -3.43 -15.69 -12.55
C THR A 253 -2.69 -14.95 -13.65
N LEU A 254 -1.34 -14.98 -13.67
CA LEU A 254 -0.53 -14.31 -14.69
C LEU A 254 -0.76 -14.86 -16.11
N SER A 255 -1.24 -16.10 -16.22
CA SER A 255 -1.54 -16.78 -17.49
C SER A 255 -3.03 -16.74 -17.86
N GLU A 256 -3.90 -16.23 -16.98
CA GLU A 256 -5.33 -16.13 -17.27
C GLU A 256 -5.62 -15.10 -18.36
N ASP A 257 -6.58 -15.42 -19.23
CA ASP A 257 -6.98 -14.55 -20.34
C ASP A 257 -7.42 -13.15 -19.92
N SER A 258 -8.10 -13.03 -18.79
CA SER A 258 -8.56 -11.76 -18.22
C SER A 258 -7.38 -10.87 -17.81
N PHE A 259 -6.36 -11.47 -17.16
CA PHE A 259 -5.13 -10.79 -16.78
C PHE A 259 -4.36 -10.32 -18.01
N VAL A 260 -4.12 -11.23 -18.96
CA VAL A 260 -3.36 -10.94 -20.19
C VAL A 260 -4.05 -9.83 -21.00
N ARG A 261 -5.39 -9.88 -21.15
CA ARG A 261 -6.16 -8.82 -21.82
C ARG A 261 -6.05 -7.48 -21.11
N THR A 262 -6.19 -7.47 -19.79
CA THR A 262 -6.13 -6.21 -19.01
C THR A 262 -4.73 -5.61 -19.08
N LYS A 263 -3.67 -6.43 -18.92
CA LYS A 263 -2.28 -5.99 -19.07
C LYS A 263 -2.00 -5.44 -20.47
N LYS A 264 -2.41 -6.15 -21.52
CA LYS A 264 -2.27 -5.69 -22.91
C LYS A 264 -2.98 -4.37 -23.15
N ARG A 265 -4.24 -4.24 -22.69
CA ARG A 265 -5.04 -3.02 -22.85
C ARG A 265 -4.41 -1.84 -22.12
N SER A 266 -3.92 -2.05 -20.92
CA SER A 266 -3.20 -1.04 -20.15
C SER A 266 -1.94 -0.56 -20.88
N LEU A 267 -1.16 -1.51 -21.44
CA LEU A 267 0.04 -1.20 -22.22
C LEU A 267 -0.27 -0.39 -23.48
N GLU A 268 -1.30 -0.75 -24.23
CA GLU A 268 -1.73 -0.01 -25.43
C GLU A 268 -2.08 1.45 -25.12
N ILE A 269 -2.83 1.67 -24.03
CA ILE A 269 -3.17 3.03 -23.56
C ILE A 269 -1.93 3.77 -23.14
N PHE A 270 -1.08 3.17 -22.30
CA PHE A 270 0.17 3.76 -21.85
C PHE A 270 1.08 4.17 -23.03
N GLN A 271 1.28 3.29 -24.01
CA GLN A 271 2.09 3.59 -25.19
C GLN A 271 1.53 4.77 -26.00
N ARG A 272 0.23 4.90 -26.10
CA ARG A 272 -0.44 6.04 -26.75
C ARG A 272 -0.15 7.34 -25.98
N GLU A 273 -0.24 7.32 -24.67
CA GLU A 273 0.00 8.51 -23.84
C GLU A 273 1.49 8.90 -23.76
N VAL A 274 2.42 7.93 -23.89
CA VAL A 274 3.85 8.23 -23.97
C VAL A 274 4.25 8.83 -25.33
N ARG A 275 3.56 8.46 -26.42
CA ARG A 275 3.86 8.98 -27.78
C ARG A 275 3.28 10.38 -28.06
N ARG A 276 2.30 10.81 -27.26
CA ARG A 276 1.77 12.18 -27.27
C ARG A 276 2.69 13.14 -26.51
#